data_515988d0eb5622155bd67db09a4729e9
#
_entry.id   515988d0eb5622155bd67db09a4729e9
#
_cell.length_a   1.000
_cell.length_b   1.000
_cell.length_c   1.000
_cell.angle_alpha   90.00
_cell.angle_beta   90.00
_cell.angle_gamma   90.00
#
_symmetry.space_group_name_H-M   'P 1'
#
loop_
_entity.id
_entity.type
_entity.pdbx_description
1 polymer ?
#
loop_
_entity_poly.entity_id
_entity_poly.type
_entity_poly.pdbx_seq_one_letter_code
_entity_poly.pdbx_strand_id
1 'polypeptide(L)'
;MAKFIKSAANIADWINDTTTEVVLVGRSNVGKSSLINALANEKIAITSKTPGRTQLANFYDFKSFRLVDLPGYGYAKLSKAKQVNLTDIIDNVIMHRPNIFLVVQVVDANVITKEDIAMNKYLSKRFANILVVANKADKSKINFYNTQKAKIAKYIGINQDNLLFVSTIKKLNINELLKKIKEILKV
;
A
#
# COMPACT_ATOMS: atom_id res chain seq x y z
N MET A 1 5.95 -7.13 -18.61
CA MET A 1 5.84 -7.80 -17.32
C MET A 1 6.39 -6.88 -16.26
N ALA A 2 5.79 -6.89 -15.06
CA ALA A 2 6.36 -6.16 -13.93
C ALA A 2 7.55 -6.93 -13.37
N LYS A 3 8.53 -6.24 -12.74
CA LYS A 3 9.72 -6.90 -12.18
C LYS A 3 10.19 -6.20 -10.90
N PHE A 4 10.79 -6.98 -9.99
CA PHE A 4 11.53 -6.43 -8.86
C PHE A 4 12.81 -5.75 -9.37
N ILE A 5 13.13 -4.57 -8.82
CA ILE A 5 14.35 -3.83 -9.17
C ILE A 5 15.38 -4.00 -8.06
N LYS A 6 15.09 -3.47 -6.85
CA LYS A 6 15.99 -3.51 -5.71
C LYS A 6 15.27 -3.23 -4.39
N SER A 7 15.94 -3.49 -3.28
CA SER A 7 15.58 -3.01 -1.95
C SER A 7 16.53 -1.91 -1.50
N ALA A 8 16.04 -0.95 -0.72
CA ALA A 8 16.84 0.13 -0.16
C ALA A 8 16.47 0.40 1.30
N ALA A 9 17.49 0.55 2.14
CA ALA A 9 17.35 0.94 3.55
C ALA A 9 17.50 2.46 3.73
N ASN A 10 18.37 3.08 2.95
CA ASN A 10 18.78 4.47 3.10
C ASN A 10 18.45 5.28 1.85
N ILE A 11 18.36 6.60 2.01
CA ILE A 11 18.11 7.55 0.92
C ILE A 11 19.16 7.43 -0.19
N ALA A 12 20.44 7.22 0.17
CA ALA A 12 21.54 7.07 -0.78
C ALA A 12 21.38 5.86 -1.73
N ASP A 13 20.62 4.84 -1.31
CA ASP A 13 20.39 3.62 -2.09
C ASP A 13 19.20 3.75 -3.05
N TRP A 14 18.46 4.86 -3.02
CA TRP A 14 17.27 5.03 -3.84
C TRP A 14 17.62 5.17 -5.32
N ILE A 15 16.65 4.80 -6.15
CA ILE A 15 16.75 5.04 -7.59
C ILE A 15 16.51 6.53 -7.83
N ASN A 16 17.48 7.20 -8.44
CA ASN A 16 17.40 8.63 -8.72
C ASN A 16 17.12 8.84 -10.21
N ASP A 17 15.83 8.91 -10.54
CA ASP A 17 15.32 9.21 -11.88
C ASP A 17 13.96 9.96 -11.76
N THR A 18 13.29 10.22 -12.86
CA THR A 18 12.02 10.96 -12.94
C THR A 18 10.78 10.06 -13.05
N THR A 19 10.92 8.74 -12.86
CA THR A 19 9.80 7.80 -12.98
C THR A 19 8.73 8.09 -11.93
N THR A 20 7.49 8.27 -12.37
CA THR A 20 6.33 8.45 -11.48
C THR A 20 6.13 7.25 -10.57
N GLU A 21 5.86 7.48 -9.30
CA GLU A 21 5.79 6.45 -8.28
C GLU A 21 4.43 6.33 -7.60
N VAL A 22 4.10 5.07 -7.34
CA VAL A 22 2.98 4.64 -6.50
C VAL A 22 3.55 3.99 -5.25
N VAL A 23 3.30 4.58 -4.08
CA VAL A 23 3.80 4.04 -2.81
C VAL A 23 2.71 3.20 -2.14
N LEU A 24 3.04 1.96 -1.75
CA LEU A 24 2.20 1.11 -0.93
C LEU A 24 2.56 1.26 0.54
N VAL A 25 1.59 1.65 1.35
CA VAL A 25 1.67 1.67 2.81
C VAL A 25 0.58 0.79 3.41
N GLY A 26 0.77 0.26 4.59
CA GLY A 26 -0.25 -0.54 5.28
C GLY A 26 0.35 -1.31 6.44
N ARG A 27 -0.50 -1.72 7.39
CA ARG A 27 -0.06 -2.54 8.53
C ARG A 27 0.61 -3.83 8.08
N SER A 28 1.39 -4.40 8.97
CA SER A 28 1.90 -5.76 8.78
C SER A 28 0.76 -6.74 8.51
N ASN A 29 0.99 -7.67 7.58
CA ASN A 29 0.06 -8.76 7.23
C ASN A 29 -1.31 -8.34 6.66
N VAL A 30 -1.48 -7.09 6.21
CA VAL A 30 -2.67 -6.68 5.45
C VAL A 30 -2.66 -7.20 4.01
N GLY A 31 -1.51 -7.71 3.55
CA GLY A 31 -1.36 -8.36 2.24
C GLY A 31 -0.76 -7.47 1.16
N LYS A 32 0.10 -6.48 1.49
CA LYS A 32 0.79 -5.63 0.51
C LYS A 32 1.56 -6.44 -0.54
N SER A 33 2.46 -7.33 -0.12
CA SER A 33 3.25 -8.17 -1.06
C SER A 33 2.36 -9.10 -1.90
N SER A 34 1.25 -9.60 -1.33
CA SER A 34 0.26 -10.37 -2.10
C SER A 34 -0.44 -9.51 -3.15
N LEU A 35 -0.72 -8.24 -2.80
CA LEU A 35 -1.32 -7.28 -3.72
C LEU A 35 -0.38 -6.94 -4.88
N ILE A 36 0.91 -6.75 -4.62
CA ILE A 36 1.94 -6.55 -5.65
C ILE A 36 1.96 -7.72 -6.63
N ASN A 37 1.99 -8.96 -6.12
CA ASN A 37 1.97 -10.16 -6.94
C ASN A 37 0.68 -10.27 -7.77
N ALA A 38 -0.46 -9.91 -7.17
CA ALA A 38 -1.76 -9.92 -7.88
C ALA A 38 -1.79 -8.87 -8.99
N LEU A 39 -1.32 -7.64 -8.75
CA LEU A 39 -1.22 -6.57 -9.75
C LEU A 39 -0.25 -6.91 -10.87
N ALA A 40 0.87 -7.55 -10.56
CA ALA A 40 1.84 -8.03 -11.53
C ALA A 40 1.37 -9.26 -12.32
N ASN A 41 0.38 -9.97 -11.80
CA ASN A 41 -0.04 -11.32 -12.22
C ASN A 41 1.15 -12.32 -12.23
N GLU A 42 2.12 -12.11 -11.34
CA GLU A 42 3.37 -12.88 -11.24
C GLU A 42 3.94 -12.77 -9.81
N LYS A 43 4.72 -13.77 -9.38
CA LYS A 43 5.38 -13.77 -8.06
C LYS A 43 6.69 -12.96 -8.10
N ILE A 44 6.60 -11.63 -8.02
CA ILE A 44 7.75 -10.72 -7.98
C ILE A 44 8.09 -10.23 -6.56
N ALA A 45 7.13 -10.29 -5.64
CA ALA A 45 7.30 -9.90 -4.24
C ALA A 45 7.28 -11.13 -3.32
N ILE A 46 8.17 -11.14 -2.33
CA ILE A 46 8.22 -12.22 -1.34
C ILE A 46 7.09 -12.04 -0.33
N THR A 47 6.19 -13.02 -0.26
CA THR A 47 5.10 -13.03 0.71
C THR A 47 5.49 -13.80 1.97
N SER A 48 5.08 -13.32 3.14
CA SER A 48 5.30 -14.01 4.41
C SER A 48 4.14 -13.78 5.36
N LYS A 49 3.87 -14.79 6.19
CA LYS A 49 2.95 -14.65 7.33
C LYS A 49 3.66 -14.08 8.58
N THR A 50 5.00 -14.07 8.58
CA THR A 50 5.79 -13.54 9.70
C THR A 50 5.77 -12.01 9.68
N PRO A 51 5.35 -11.34 10.75
CA PRO A 51 5.40 -9.89 10.86
C PRO A 51 6.84 -9.37 10.78
N GLY A 52 7.04 -8.20 10.13
CA GLY A 52 8.35 -7.54 10.08
C GLY A 52 9.32 -8.11 9.05
N ARG A 53 8.86 -8.88 8.07
CA ARG A 53 9.73 -9.40 7.01
C ARG A 53 10.16 -8.33 6.03
N THR A 54 9.28 -7.44 5.63
CA THR A 54 9.65 -6.28 4.82
C THR A 54 10.27 -5.23 5.74
N GLN A 55 11.58 -5.14 5.73
CA GLN A 55 12.36 -4.21 6.56
C GLN A 55 13.00 -3.09 5.73
N LEU A 56 12.80 -3.11 4.42
CA LEU A 56 13.38 -2.21 3.44
C LEU A 56 12.28 -1.66 2.54
N ALA A 57 12.50 -0.52 1.91
CA ALA A 57 11.68 -0.08 0.79
C ALA A 57 12.04 -0.93 -0.43
N ASN A 58 11.05 -1.59 -1.04
CA ASN A 58 11.24 -2.44 -2.20
C ASN A 58 10.67 -1.76 -3.45
N PHE A 59 11.46 -1.71 -4.51
CA PHE A 59 11.13 -1.04 -5.76
C PHE A 59 10.80 -2.06 -6.84
N TYR A 60 9.66 -1.85 -7.51
CA TYR A 60 9.17 -2.70 -8.60
C TYR A 60 8.85 -1.85 -9.83
N ASP A 61 9.31 -2.28 -11.01
CA ASP A 61 8.98 -1.66 -12.29
C ASP A 61 7.67 -2.24 -12.83
N PHE A 62 6.69 -1.39 -13.06
CA PHE A 62 5.42 -1.70 -13.72
C PHE A 62 5.34 -1.11 -15.14
N LYS A 63 6.49 -0.80 -15.76
CA LYS A 63 6.66 -0.17 -17.08
C LYS A 63 6.20 1.29 -17.12
N SER A 64 4.93 1.57 -16.88
CA SER A 64 4.35 2.92 -16.92
C SER A 64 4.52 3.68 -15.60
N PHE A 65 4.86 3.01 -14.52
CA PHE A 65 5.13 3.60 -13.21
C PHE A 65 6.02 2.67 -12.37
N ARG A 66 6.59 3.20 -11.32
CA ARG A 66 7.30 2.43 -10.29
C ARG A 66 6.40 2.25 -9.07
N LEU A 67 6.35 1.02 -8.55
CA LEU A 67 5.69 0.73 -7.30
C LEU A 67 6.74 0.60 -6.20
N VAL A 68 6.52 1.27 -5.06
CA VAL A 68 7.41 1.25 -3.89
C VAL A 68 6.65 0.62 -2.71
N ASP A 69 7.07 -0.57 -2.28
CA ASP A 69 6.50 -1.27 -1.11
C ASP A 69 7.26 -0.86 0.15
N LEU A 70 6.59 -0.18 1.05
CA LEU A 70 7.16 0.21 2.33
C LEU A 70 6.98 -0.87 3.40
N PRO A 71 7.87 -0.90 4.42
CA PRO A 71 7.66 -1.71 5.59
C PRO A 71 6.26 -1.53 6.16
N GLY A 72 5.68 -2.60 6.70
CA GLY A 72 4.39 -2.46 7.38
C GLY A 72 4.53 -1.69 8.68
N TYR A 73 3.53 -0.93 9.08
CA TYR A 73 3.44 -0.32 10.40
C TYR A 73 2.64 -1.22 11.38
N GLY A 74 2.55 -0.81 12.67
CA GLY A 74 1.73 -1.49 13.68
C GLY A 74 2.36 -2.76 14.27
N TYR A 75 3.67 -2.82 14.37
CA TYR A 75 4.41 -3.97 14.92
C TYR A 75 4.50 -3.94 16.46
N ALA A 76 3.44 -4.26 17.17
CA ALA A 76 3.48 -4.37 18.64
C ALA A 76 4.44 -5.46 19.16
N LYS A 77 4.83 -6.42 18.31
CA LYS A 77 5.69 -7.57 18.71
C LYS A 77 7.18 -7.38 18.39
N LEU A 78 7.58 -6.29 17.75
CA LEU A 78 8.99 -6.00 17.49
C LEU A 78 9.62 -5.22 18.65
N SER A 79 10.94 -5.34 18.82
CA SER A 79 11.67 -4.48 19.74
C SER A 79 11.50 -3.00 19.39
N LYS A 80 11.54 -2.11 20.39
CA LYS A 80 11.40 -0.65 20.17
C LYS A 80 12.38 -0.13 19.12
N ALA A 81 13.64 -0.58 19.13
CA ALA A 81 14.66 -0.17 18.17
C ALA A 81 14.26 -0.54 16.72
N LYS A 82 13.70 -1.75 16.49
CA LYS A 82 13.23 -2.16 15.16
C LYS A 82 11.99 -1.37 14.72
N GLN A 83 11.09 -1.04 15.64
CA GLN A 83 9.92 -0.21 15.33
C GLN A 83 10.35 1.19 14.89
N VAL A 84 11.29 1.82 15.59
CA VAL A 84 11.86 3.13 15.23
C VAL A 84 12.46 3.05 13.82
N ASN A 85 13.34 2.10 13.55
CA ASN A 85 13.97 1.95 12.23
C ASN A 85 12.94 1.81 11.08
N LEU A 86 11.87 1.03 11.27
CA LEU A 86 10.83 0.88 10.25
C LEU A 86 10.02 2.17 10.05
N THR A 87 9.76 2.90 11.12
CA THR A 87 9.09 4.21 11.05
C THR A 87 9.97 5.21 10.30
N ASP A 88 11.28 5.24 10.59
CA ASP A 88 12.23 6.12 9.92
C ASP A 88 12.30 5.85 8.41
N ILE A 89 12.26 4.59 7.98
CA ILE A 89 12.24 4.23 6.55
C ILE A 89 10.96 4.76 5.89
N ILE A 90 9.80 4.58 6.53
CA ILE A 90 8.52 5.07 6.01
C ILE A 90 8.55 6.59 5.91
N ASP A 91 8.97 7.28 6.98
CA ASP A 91 9.02 8.74 7.04
C ASP A 91 10.02 9.31 6.03
N ASN A 92 11.21 8.71 5.90
CA ASN A 92 12.20 9.13 4.91
C ASN A 92 11.64 9.06 3.49
N VAL A 93 10.99 7.95 3.10
CA VAL A 93 10.39 7.84 1.77
C VAL A 93 9.29 8.88 1.59
N ILE A 94 8.36 9.00 2.53
CA ILE A 94 7.22 9.93 2.44
C ILE A 94 7.69 11.39 2.43
N MET A 95 8.73 11.74 3.19
CA MET A 95 9.18 13.12 3.34
C MET A 95 10.12 13.59 2.24
N HIS A 96 10.96 12.71 1.70
CA HIS A 96 12.08 13.11 0.85
C HIS A 96 12.01 12.59 -0.59
N ARG A 97 11.03 11.72 -0.93
CA ARG A 97 10.95 11.19 -2.28
C ARG A 97 10.02 12.04 -3.15
N PRO A 98 10.58 12.76 -4.17
CA PRO A 98 9.80 13.72 -4.96
C PRO A 98 8.89 13.08 -6.00
N ASN A 99 9.16 11.84 -6.39
CA ASN A 99 8.47 11.16 -7.50
C ASN A 99 7.13 10.56 -7.11
N ILE A 100 6.76 10.59 -5.82
CA ILE A 100 5.50 10.02 -5.33
C ILE A 100 4.33 10.84 -5.84
N PHE A 101 3.52 10.24 -6.70
CA PHE A 101 2.30 10.83 -7.23
C PHE A 101 1.04 10.27 -6.57
N LEU A 102 1.05 8.98 -6.22
CA LEU A 102 -0.08 8.29 -5.60
C LEU A 102 0.38 7.48 -4.39
N VAL A 103 -0.36 7.58 -3.31
CA VAL A 103 -0.20 6.68 -2.17
C VAL A 103 -1.38 5.72 -2.12
N VAL A 104 -1.09 4.42 -2.12
CA VAL A 104 -2.06 3.35 -1.93
C VAL A 104 -1.94 2.83 -0.51
N GLN A 105 -2.91 3.18 0.34
CA GLN A 105 -3.00 2.65 1.69
C GLN A 105 -3.77 1.35 1.70
N VAL A 106 -3.10 0.25 2.05
CA VAL A 106 -3.71 -1.08 2.13
C VAL A 106 -4.15 -1.37 3.57
N VAL A 107 -5.45 -1.63 3.75
CA VAL A 107 -6.06 -1.99 5.03
C VAL A 107 -6.74 -3.37 4.94
N ASP A 108 -7.06 -3.98 6.08
CA ASP A 108 -7.89 -5.19 6.11
C ASP A 108 -9.36 -4.81 6.05
N ALA A 109 -10.10 -5.30 5.05
CA ALA A 109 -11.52 -4.98 4.85
C ALA A 109 -12.41 -5.33 6.06
N ASN A 110 -11.95 -6.27 6.90
CA ASN A 110 -12.71 -6.77 8.04
C ASN A 110 -12.32 -6.08 9.37
N VAL A 111 -11.11 -5.48 9.42
CA VAL A 111 -10.58 -4.89 10.67
C VAL A 111 -9.77 -3.62 10.33
N ILE A 112 -10.46 -2.48 10.36
CA ILE A 112 -9.82 -1.17 10.26
C ILE A 112 -9.50 -0.69 11.67
N THR A 113 -8.24 -0.35 11.91
CA THR A 113 -7.74 0.02 13.24
C THR A 113 -7.49 1.52 13.38
N LYS A 114 -7.24 1.96 14.62
CA LYS A 114 -6.86 3.35 14.90
C LYS A 114 -5.55 3.75 14.21
N GLU A 115 -4.63 2.81 14.05
CA GLU A 115 -3.36 3.02 13.34
C GLU A 115 -3.59 3.24 11.84
N ASP A 116 -4.56 2.56 11.23
CA ASP A 116 -4.93 2.78 9.83
C ASP A 116 -5.48 4.19 9.62
N ILE A 117 -6.33 4.66 10.55
CA ILE A 117 -6.89 6.02 10.51
C ILE A 117 -5.80 7.07 10.76
N ALA A 118 -4.93 6.85 11.73
CA ALA A 118 -3.82 7.76 12.03
C ALA A 118 -2.86 7.89 10.84
N MET A 119 -2.54 6.76 10.18
CA MET A 119 -1.71 6.75 8.98
C MET A 119 -2.40 7.51 7.83
N ASN A 120 -3.70 7.27 7.58
CA ASN A 120 -4.42 8.01 6.55
C ASN A 120 -4.39 9.52 6.81
N LYS A 121 -4.64 9.95 8.05
CA LYS A 121 -4.56 11.35 8.46
C LYS A 121 -3.14 11.94 8.29
N TYR A 122 -2.10 11.15 8.54
CA TYR A 122 -0.71 11.56 8.31
C TYR A 122 -0.43 11.77 6.82
N LEU A 123 -0.83 10.81 5.98
CA LEU A 123 -0.63 10.86 4.52
C LEU A 123 -1.40 12.02 3.87
N SER A 124 -2.66 12.26 4.30
CA SER A 124 -3.53 13.29 3.71
C SER A 124 -3.06 14.73 3.96
N LYS A 125 -2.14 14.93 4.90
CA LYS A 125 -1.48 16.24 5.09
C LYS A 125 -0.45 16.56 4.00
N ARG A 126 0.02 15.56 3.26
CA ARG A 126 1.13 15.68 2.30
C ARG A 126 0.75 15.33 0.87
N PHE A 127 -0.14 14.38 0.67
CA PHE A 127 -0.51 13.87 -0.64
C PHE A 127 -1.97 14.17 -0.97
N ALA A 128 -2.20 14.73 -2.16
CA ALA A 128 -3.55 14.93 -2.70
C ALA A 128 -4.15 13.61 -3.23
N ASN A 129 -3.31 12.73 -3.77
CA ASN A 129 -3.72 11.48 -4.38
C ASN A 129 -3.51 10.31 -3.42
N ILE A 130 -4.57 9.92 -2.71
CA ILE A 130 -4.57 8.75 -1.81
C ILE A 130 -5.71 7.84 -2.23
N LEU A 131 -5.40 6.56 -2.42
CA LEU A 131 -6.35 5.49 -2.65
C LEU A 131 -6.29 4.49 -1.49
N VAL A 132 -7.40 4.23 -0.84
CA VAL A 132 -7.49 3.21 0.21
C VAL A 132 -7.97 1.90 -0.40
N VAL A 133 -7.18 0.85 -0.24
CA VAL A 133 -7.47 -0.49 -0.73
C VAL A 133 -7.75 -1.41 0.44
N ALA A 134 -9.02 -1.76 0.61
CA ALA A 134 -9.49 -2.68 1.64
C ALA A 134 -9.36 -4.13 1.12
N ASN A 135 -8.25 -4.78 1.48
CA ASN A 135 -7.93 -6.15 1.05
C ASN A 135 -8.63 -7.20 1.94
N LYS A 136 -8.60 -8.45 1.50
CA LYS A 136 -9.26 -9.62 2.14
C LYS A 136 -10.80 -9.53 2.12
N ALA A 137 -11.35 -8.91 1.10
CA ALA A 137 -12.79 -8.78 0.91
C ALA A 137 -13.49 -10.13 0.56
N ASP A 138 -12.73 -11.21 0.40
CA ASP A 138 -13.25 -12.58 0.26
C ASP A 138 -13.84 -13.17 1.55
N LYS A 139 -13.55 -12.56 2.70
CA LYS A 139 -14.02 -13.04 4.01
C LYS A 139 -15.49 -12.68 4.31
N SER A 140 -16.10 -11.83 3.49
CA SER A 140 -17.52 -11.48 3.56
C SER A 140 -18.11 -11.38 2.16
N LYS A 141 -19.46 -11.39 2.06
CA LYS A 141 -20.12 -11.22 0.75
C LYS A 141 -19.85 -9.81 0.23
N ILE A 142 -19.61 -9.67 -1.07
CA ILE A 142 -19.32 -8.38 -1.71
C ILE A 142 -20.42 -7.34 -1.47
N ASN A 143 -21.69 -7.76 -1.45
CA ASN A 143 -22.82 -6.88 -1.16
C ASN A 143 -22.73 -6.24 0.24
N PHE A 144 -22.14 -6.94 1.22
CA PHE A 144 -21.89 -6.36 2.54
C PHE A 144 -20.96 -5.15 2.43
N TYR A 145 -19.85 -5.27 1.70
CA TYR A 145 -18.91 -4.16 1.53
C TYR A 145 -19.53 -3.00 0.76
N ASN A 146 -20.31 -3.28 -0.29
CA ASN A 146 -20.99 -2.23 -1.06
C ASN A 146 -21.94 -1.41 -0.20
N THR A 147 -22.71 -2.06 0.67
CA THR A 147 -23.63 -1.37 1.60
C THR A 147 -22.90 -0.64 2.73
N GLN A 148 -21.68 -1.05 3.09
CA GLN A 148 -20.88 -0.43 4.15
C GLN A 148 -19.85 0.58 3.61
N LYS A 149 -19.71 0.71 2.29
CA LYS A 149 -18.65 1.52 1.66
C LYS A 149 -18.62 2.95 2.19
N ALA A 150 -19.76 3.63 2.16
CA ALA A 150 -19.89 5.01 2.66
C ALA A 150 -19.54 5.14 4.15
N LYS A 151 -20.01 4.18 4.98
CA LYS A 151 -19.73 4.15 6.42
C LYS A 151 -18.24 3.94 6.70
N ILE A 152 -17.60 3.00 6.00
CA ILE A 152 -16.18 2.70 6.16
C ILE A 152 -15.34 3.89 5.68
N ALA A 153 -15.67 4.48 4.54
CA ALA A 153 -14.98 5.68 4.02
C ALA A 153 -15.08 6.84 5.01
N LYS A 154 -16.26 7.11 5.57
CA LYS A 154 -16.46 8.12 6.62
C LYS A 154 -15.63 7.82 7.87
N TYR A 155 -15.54 6.56 8.29
CA TYR A 155 -14.77 6.14 9.47
C TYR A 155 -13.25 6.36 9.27
N ILE A 156 -12.74 6.13 8.07
CA ILE A 156 -11.33 6.40 7.72
C ILE A 156 -11.09 7.90 7.52
N GLY A 157 -12.11 8.67 7.11
CA GLY A 157 -12.01 10.10 6.81
C GLY A 157 -11.68 10.40 5.35
N ILE A 158 -12.19 9.58 4.41
CA ILE A 158 -11.94 9.71 2.95
C ILE A 158 -13.25 9.80 2.16
N ASN A 159 -13.15 10.24 0.89
CA ASN A 159 -14.24 10.07 -0.06
C ASN A 159 -14.40 8.58 -0.40
N GLN A 160 -15.66 8.09 -0.50
CA GLN A 160 -15.95 6.71 -0.85
C GLN A 160 -15.41 6.30 -2.23
N ASP A 161 -15.21 7.24 -3.15
CA ASP A 161 -14.63 6.98 -4.48
C ASP A 161 -13.14 6.62 -4.38
N ASN A 162 -12.51 7.00 -3.28
CA ASN A 162 -11.13 6.65 -2.96
C ASN A 162 -11.00 5.37 -2.10
N LEU A 163 -12.09 4.59 -1.97
CA LEU A 163 -12.11 3.29 -1.30
C LEU A 163 -12.46 2.19 -2.30
N LEU A 164 -11.56 1.20 -2.43
CA LEU A 164 -11.78 0.01 -3.24
C LEU A 164 -11.61 -1.26 -2.42
N PHE A 165 -12.59 -2.16 -2.45
CA PHE A 165 -12.50 -3.49 -1.84
C PHE A 165 -11.88 -4.48 -2.82
N VAL A 166 -10.86 -5.22 -2.37
CA VAL A 166 -10.17 -6.23 -3.18
C VAL A 166 -9.98 -7.54 -2.43
N SER A 167 -9.78 -8.61 -3.18
CA SER A 167 -9.25 -9.87 -2.65
C SER A 167 -8.11 -10.37 -3.52
N THR A 168 -6.92 -10.44 -2.95
CA THR A 168 -5.75 -11.01 -3.64
C THR A 168 -5.88 -12.52 -3.82
N ILE A 169 -6.62 -13.21 -2.94
CA ILE A 169 -6.83 -14.67 -2.99
C ILE A 169 -7.84 -15.02 -4.10
N LYS A 170 -8.96 -14.29 -4.18
CA LYS A 170 -10.02 -14.50 -5.17
C LYS A 170 -9.84 -13.67 -6.43
N LYS A 171 -8.75 -12.90 -6.55
CA LYS A 171 -8.48 -11.94 -7.63
C LYS A 171 -9.62 -10.94 -7.86
N LEU A 172 -10.39 -10.64 -6.80
CA LEU A 172 -11.53 -9.73 -6.87
C LEU A 172 -11.02 -8.29 -7.02
N ASN A 173 -11.53 -7.56 -8.00
CA ASN A 173 -11.27 -6.14 -8.29
C ASN A 173 -9.77 -5.77 -8.47
N ILE A 174 -8.90 -6.75 -8.77
CA ILE A 174 -7.46 -6.49 -9.00
C ILE A 174 -7.24 -5.70 -10.29
N ASN A 175 -7.94 -6.09 -11.37
CA ASN A 175 -7.85 -5.37 -12.65
C ASN A 175 -8.45 -3.96 -12.54
N GLU A 176 -9.55 -3.80 -11.79
CA GLU A 176 -10.15 -2.50 -11.50
C GLU A 176 -9.17 -1.60 -10.72
N LEU A 177 -8.49 -2.15 -9.72
CA LEU A 177 -7.46 -1.42 -8.98
C LEU A 177 -6.33 -0.95 -9.91
N LEU A 178 -5.81 -1.82 -10.77
CA LEU A 178 -4.74 -1.47 -11.71
C LEU A 178 -5.20 -0.38 -12.69
N LYS A 179 -6.44 -0.49 -13.20
CA LYS A 179 -7.06 0.52 -14.06
C LYS A 179 -7.15 1.86 -13.32
N LYS A 180 -7.68 1.87 -12.09
CA LYS A 180 -7.82 3.09 -11.28
C LYS A 180 -6.47 3.74 -10.98
N ILE A 181 -5.43 2.96 -10.67
CA ILE A 181 -4.07 3.47 -10.50
C ILE A 181 -3.62 4.20 -11.78
N LYS A 182 -3.74 3.56 -12.94
CA LYS A 182 -3.35 4.15 -14.23
C LYS A 182 -4.14 5.42 -14.59
N GLU A 183 -5.43 5.43 -14.32
CA GLU A 183 -6.30 6.60 -14.53
C GLU A 183 -5.83 7.79 -13.68
N ILE A 184 -5.50 7.56 -12.40
CA ILE A 184 -4.97 8.60 -11.51
C ILE A 184 -3.61 9.12 -12.01
N LEU A 185 -2.75 8.22 -12.47
CA LEU A 185 -1.42 8.56 -13.01
C LEU A 185 -1.47 9.17 -14.43
N LYS A 186 -2.60 9.04 -15.13
CA LYS A 186 -2.79 9.45 -16.54
C LYS A 186 -1.87 8.69 -17.51
N VAL A 187 -1.69 7.36 -17.29
CA VAL A 187 -0.80 6.48 -18.07
C VAL A 187 -1.49 5.19 -18.50
#